data_2fc7e90fc6282a268491f7d8030a7729
#
_entry.id   2fc7e90fc6282a268491f7d8030a7729
#
_cell.length_a   1.000
_cell.length_b   1.000
_cell.length_c   1.000
_cell.angle_alpha   90.00
_cell.angle_beta   90.00
_cell.angle_gamma   90.00
#
_symmetry.space_group_name_H-M   'P 1'
#
loop_
_entity.id
_entity.type
_entity.pdbx_description
1 polymer ?
#
loop_
_entity_poly.entity_id
_entity_poly.type
_entity_poly.pdbx_seq_one_letter_code
_entity_poly.pdbx_strand_id
1 'polypeptide(L)'
;MPTIKRIVFLFLLFAFALQSCQALPRFNDERPNFLIIITDDQRFDTMEYMPNTQQLIFDQGVTFSSGYVTTPFCCPSRASIFTGMYAHNHEVYVNEDKLNYKTVVEDMHKNGYYTGLVGKYLNSWDGAERSEYDYWVSFWGGTVPSYYNPDLNVNGTWSKHTGYITYLFKEYVNEFLDQAVSQRKPFLLIFAPNAPHAPFTPADEDKGLYQDLPPYRPENYNEEDISDKPLSIAGKPLLTEGDSATIENVRRRQILTLTSLDRSIAEIMQKLEATGEMDNTVVIFISDNGKHWGEHRLDTKSTAYEESVKVPFAIRYPPLVPAPYTEDRLVANVDIAPTLYELSETKMPDTVDGLSLVSLLQGTQDWRTCLLLEAWPDRGHWTAIHTGQYVYIETDDDLSEFYDLSIDPYEMDNLIDAEEYQSIILDLQETLKKEKEPNPPPEN
;
A
#
# COMPACT_ATOMS: atom_id res chain seq x y z
N MET A 1 75.72 -9.62 -18.49
CA MET A 1 74.33 -10.02 -18.85
C MET A 1 73.73 -10.82 -17.73
N PRO A 2 73.16 -10.17 -16.71
CA PRO A 2 72.12 -10.78 -15.91
C PRO A 2 71.09 -9.74 -15.43
N THR A 3 70.25 -9.19 -16.29
CA THR A 3 69.23 -8.21 -15.85
C THR A 3 67.86 -8.40 -16.53
N ILE A 4 67.69 -9.38 -17.40
CA ILE A 4 66.45 -9.62 -18.13
C ILE A 4 65.56 -10.70 -17.46
N LYS A 5 66.08 -11.54 -16.60
CA LYS A 5 65.29 -12.62 -15.98
C LYS A 5 64.49 -12.24 -14.73
N ARG A 6 64.66 -11.04 -14.15
CA ARG A 6 63.90 -10.58 -12.96
C ARG A 6 62.62 -9.78 -13.27
N ILE A 7 62.47 -9.25 -14.49
CA ILE A 7 61.28 -8.46 -14.84
C ILE A 7 60.10 -9.31 -15.32
N VAL A 8 60.35 -10.51 -15.86
CA VAL A 8 59.29 -11.43 -16.31
C VAL A 8 58.55 -12.09 -15.16
N PHE A 9 59.19 -12.26 -13.98
CA PHE A 9 58.56 -12.90 -12.81
C PHE A 9 57.64 -11.96 -12.02
N LEU A 10 57.79 -10.64 -12.13
CA LEU A 10 56.94 -9.67 -11.47
C LEU A 10 55.63 -9.39 -12.27
N PHE A 11 55.64 -9.58 -13.58
CA PHE A 11 54.41 -9.42 -14.41
C PHE A 11 53.47 -10.60 -14.33
N LEU A 12 53.97 -11.80 -13.98
CA LEU A 12 53.14 -12.99 -13.79
C LEU A 12 52.41 -13.03 -12.42
N LEU A 13 52.92 -12.31 -11.42
CA LEU A 13 52.23 -12.19 -10.11
C LEU A 13 51.13 -11.10 -10.08
N PHE A 14 51.15 -10.13 -10.99
CA PHE A 14 50.11 -9.12 -11.07
C PHE A 14 48.93 -9.55 -11.96
N ALA A 15 49.07 -10.56 -12.80
CA ALA A 15 48.00 -11.11 -13.61
C ALA A 15 47.08 -12.10 -12.85
N PHE A 16 47.47 -12.55 -11.64
CA PHE A 16 46.64 -13.45 -10.83
C PHE A 16 45.76 -12.77 -9.78
N ALA A 17 45.88 -11.42 -9.64
CA ALA A 17 45.08 -10.64 -8.69
C ALA A 17 43.80 -10.05 -9.32
N LEU A 18 43.51 -10.32 -10.61
CA LEU A 18 42.28 -9.89 -11.30
C LEU A 18 41.32 -11.07 -11.58
N GLN A 19 41.41 -12.16 -10.84
CA GLN A 19 40.47 -13.25 -10.93
C GLN A 19 39.55 -13.28 -9.73
N SER A 20 38.29 -13.15 -10.11
CA SER A 20 37.08 -13.55 -9.43
C SER A 20 36.46 -12.55 -8.43
N CYS A 21 35.83 -11.48 -8.99
CA CYS A 21 34.42 -11.40 -8.71
C CYS A 21 33.72 -12.39 -9.67
N GLN A 22 33.75 -13.68 -9.37
CA GLN A 22 32.77 -14.59 -9.93
C GLN A 22 31.45 -14.17 -9.30
N ALA A 23 30.61 -13.48 -10.09
CA ALA A 23 29.19 -13.39 -9.79
C ALA A 23 28.73 -14.81 -9.46
N LEU A 24 28.17 -14.99 -8.28
CA LEU A 24 27.51 -16.24 -7.92
C LEU A 24 26.56 -16.57 -9.07
N PRO A 25 26.47 -17.83 -9.50
CA PRO A 25 25.59 -18.19 -10.59
C PRO A 25 24.16 -17.74 -10.21
N ARG A 26 23.58 -16.85 -11.04
CA ARG A 26 22.17 -16.48 -10.95
C ARG A 26 21.33 -17.76 -10.90
N PHE A 27 20.23 -17.68 -10.18
CA PHE A 27 19.21 -18.70 -10.11
C PHE A 27 18.83 -19.17 -11.52
N ASN A 28 18.50 -20.47 -11.68
CA ASN A 28 17.87 -20.97 -12.91
C ASN A 28 16.38 -20.61 -13.01
N ASP A 29 15.82 -19.88 -12.04
CA ASP A 29 14.43 -19.42 -12.05
C ASP A 29 14.43 -17.95 -12.51
N GLU A 30 13.81 -17.68 -13.66
CA GLU A 30 13.76 -16.37 -14.28
C GLU A 30 12.60 -15.50 -13.75
N ARG A 31 11.72 -16.09 -12.91
CA ARG A 31 10.59 -15.37 -12.32
C ARG A 31 11.09 -14.27 -11.36
N PRO A 32 10.41 -13.11 -11.33
CA PRO A 32 10.82 -12.02 -10.47
C PRO A 32 10.60 -12.33 -8.99
N ASN A 33 11.38 -11.66 -8.15
CA ASN A 33 11.08 -11.48 -6.73
C ASN A 33 10.05 -10.38 -6.54
N PHE A 34 9.41 -10.36 -5.38
CA PHE A 34 8.44 -9.32 -5.01
C PHE A 34 8.74 -8.77 -3.61
N LEU A 35 8.77 -7.44 -3.51
CA LEU A 35 8.77 -6.69 -2.26
C LEU A 35 7.54 -5.78 -2.27
N ILE A 36 6.55 -6.08 -1.43
CA ILE A 36 5.33 -5.28 -1.31
C ILE A 36 5.39 -4.50 -0.01
N ILE A 37 5.40 -3.19 -0.09
CA ILE A 37 5.43 -2.27 1.04
C ILE A 37 4.02 -1.72 1.23
N ILE A 38 3.39 -2.05 2.36
CA ILE A 38 2.01 -1.63 2.69
C ILE A 38 2.05 -0.78 3.94
N THR A 39 1.96 0.54 3.79
CA THR A 39 1.85 1.47 4.93
C THR A 39 0.44 1.46 5.53
N ASP A 40 0.27 1.98 6.74
CA ASP A 40 -0.98 1.92 7.53
C ASP A 40 -1.49 3.36 7.79
N ASP A 41 -2.61 3.76 7.20
CA ASP A 41 -3.19 5.12 7.27
C ASP A 41 -2.34 6.21 6.60
N GLN A 42 -1.59 5.92 5.53
CA GLN A 42 -0.80 6.92 4.84
C GLN A 42 -1.61 7.62 3.75
N ARG A 43 -1.68 8.93 3.83
CA ARG A 43 -2.33 9.81 2.85
C ARG A 43 -1.51 9.91 1.55
N PHE A 44 -2.20 10.08 0.42
CA PHE A 44 -1.61 10.24 -0.91
C PHE A 44 -0.66 11.44 -1.04
N ASP A 45 -0.89 12.52 -0.26
CA ASP A 45 -0.16 13.79 -0.30
C ASP A 45 1.05 13.85 0.65
N THR A 46 1.51 12.71 1.20
CA THR A 46 2.59 12.68 2.20
C THR A 46 3.95 12.26 1.66
N MET A 47 4.07 11.98 0.37
CA MET A 47 5.34 11.51 -0.22
C MET A 47 6.47 12.54 -0.17
N GLU A 48 6.17 13.84 -0.08
CA GLU A 48 7.17 14.88 0.14
C GLU A 48 7.98 14.70 1.44
N TYR A 49 7.43 13.97 2.43
CA TYR A 49 8.09 13.63 3.70
C TYR A 49 8.86 12.30 3.64
N MET A 50 8.88 11.65 2.48
CA MET A 50 9.57 10.38 2.22
C MET A 50 10.52 10.48 1.01
N PRO A 51 11.51 11.39 1.03
CA PRO A 51 12.34 11.69 -0.15
C PRO A 51 13.19 10.51 -0.63
N ASN A 52 13.62 9.60 0.25
CA ASN A 52 14.35 8.40 -0.18
C ASN A 52 13.44 7.42 -0.90
N THR A 53 12.24 7.19 -0.37
CA THR A 53 11.23 6.32 -0.99
C THR A 53 10.80 6.89 -2.34
N GLN A 54 10.57 8.22 -2.41
CA GLN A 54 10.29 8.92 -3.65
C GLN A 54 11.41 8.65 -4.67
N GLN A 55 12.66 8.90 -4.31
CA GLN A 55 13.81 8.76 -5.23
C GLN A 55 14.07 7.29 -5.64
N LEU A 56 13.91 6.33 -4.73
CA LEU A 56 14.33 4.94 -4.95
C LEU A 56 13.23 4.06 -5.58
N ILE A 57 11.96 4.43 -5.43
CA ILE A 57 10.82 3.65 -5.93
C ILE A 57 10.02 4.46 -6.96
N PHE A 58 9.46 5.60 -6.58
CA PHE A 58 8.57 6.39 -7.45
C PHE A 58 9.31 6.96 -8.66
N ASP A 59 10.47 7.59 -8.45
CA ASP A 59 11.28 8.20 -9.52
C ASP A 59 12.07 7.16 -10.34
N GLN A 60 11.97 5.88 -10.01
CA GLN A 60 12.60 4.76 -10.73
C GLN A 60 11.59 3.79 -11.36
N GLY A 61 10.30 4.09 -11.28
CA GLY A 61 9.23 3.22 -11.72
C GLY A 61 8.05 3.97 -12.31
N VAL A 62 6.88 3.41 -12.18
CA VAL A 62 5.61 4.09 -12.48
C VAL A 62 5.01 4.60 -11.18
N THR A 63 4.61 5.88 -11.19
CA THR A 63 3.77 6.51 -10.15
C THR A 63 2.35 6.56 -10.65
N PHE A 64 1.41 6.00 -9.89
CA PHE A 64 -0.01 6.09 -10.23
C PHE A 64 -0.61 7.32 -9.55
N SER A 65 -0.99 8.33 -10.34
CA SER A 65 -1.63 9.55 -9.82
C SER A 65 -3.10 9.33 -9.42
N SER A 66 -3.71 8.25 -9.94
CA SER A 66 -5.07 7.80 -9.65
C SER A 66 -5.05 6.41 -9.02
N GLY A 67 -4.30 6.27 -7.91
CA GLY A 67 -4.19 5.04 -7.12
C GLY A 67 -5.15 5.05 -5.93
N TYR A 68 -6.02 4.02 -5.84
CA TYR A 68 -7.10 3.97 -4.86
C TYR A 68 -7.10 2.67 -4.05
N VAL A 69 -7.83 2.68 -2.94
CA VAL A 69 -8.25 1.47 -2.23
C VAL A 69 -9.76 1.30 -2.38
N THR A 70 -10.19 0.08 -2.65
CA THR A 70 -11.62 -0.22 -2.89
C THR A 70 -12.46 -0.15 -1.62
N THR A 71 -11.82 -0.35 -0.46
CA THR A 71 -12.44 -0.19 0.86
C THR A 71 -11.47 0.54 1.78
N PRO A 72 -11.74 1.79 2.19
CA PRO A 72 -10.81 2.60 2.96
C PRO A 72 -10.81 2.25 4.45
N PHE A 73 -10.53 0.99 4.75
CA PHE A 73 -10.43 0.46 6.12
C PHE A 73 -9.42 -0.68 6.16
N CYS A 74 -8.59 -0.75 7.22
CA CYS A 74 -7.38 -1.58 7.25
C CYS A 74 -7.61 -3.05 6.85
N CYS A 75 -8.47 -3.79 7.56
CA CYS A 75 -8.64 -5.22 7.34
C CYS A 75 -9.27 -5.53 5.98
N PRO A 76 -10.39 -4.89 5.57
CA PRO A 76 -10.97 -5.07 4.24
C PRO A 76 -9.98 -4.75 3.11
N SER A 77 -9.30 -3.60 3.18
CA SER A 77 -8.31 -3.21 2.14
C SER A 77 -7.17 -4.21 2.03
N ARG A 78 -6.63 -4.68 3.17
CA ARG A 78 -5.58 -5.71 3.16
C ARG A 78 -6.08 -7.04 2.62
N ALA A 79 -7.32 -7.43 2.94
CA ALA A 79 -7.95 -8.60 2.34
C ALA A 79 -8.05 -8.47 0.82
N SER A 80 -8.43 -7.29 0.31
CA SER A 80 -8.45 -7.00 -1.13
C SER A 80 -7.05 -7.08 -1.75
N ILE A 81 -6.00 -6.55 -1.11
CA ILE A 81 -4.60 -6.68 -1.57
C ILE A 81 -4.19 -8.15 -1.68
N PHE A 82 -4.55 -8.98 -0.70
CA PHE A 82 -4.13 -10.38 -0.63
C PHE A 82 -4.94 -11.32 -1.51
N THR A 83 -6.18 -10.98 -1.83
CA THR A 83 -7.08 -11.83 -2.64
C THR A 83 -7.29 -11.35 -4.06
N GLY A 84 -7.15 -10.05 -4.32
CA GLY A 84 -7.56 -9.40 -5.56
C GLY A 84 -9.09 -9.28 -5.69
N MET A 85 -9.83 -9.40 -4.58
CA MET A 85 -11.30 -9.39 -4.57
C MET A 85 -11.83 -8.11 -3.92
N TYR A 86 -13.01 -7.67 -4.32
CA TYR A 86 -13.76 -6.63 -3.62
C TYR A 86 -14.28 -7.14 -2.26
N ALA A 87 -14.61 -6.24 -1.35
CA ALA A 87 -15.02 -6.62 0.00
C ALA A 87 -16.33 -7.40 0.01
N HIS A 88 -17.29 -7.09 -0.87
CA HIS A 88 -18.53 -7.86 -1.00
C HIS A 88 -18.31 -9.29 -1.50
N ASN A 89 -17.17 -9.60 -2.17
CA ASN A 89 -16.82 -10.93 -2.64
C ASN A 89 -15.94 -11.70 -1.64
N HIS A 90 -15.01 -11.03 -0.91
CA HIS A 90 -14.20 -11.73 0.10
C HIS A 90 -14.79 -11.68 1.52
N GLU A 91 -15.91 -11.00 1.72
CA GLU A 91 -16.73 -10.96 2.96
C GLU A 91 -15.98 -10.42 4.21
N VAL A 92 -14.93 -9.63 4.03
CA VAL A 92 -14.26 -8.89 5.11
C VAL A 92 -14.70 -7.44 5.02
N TYR A 93 -15.64 -7.04 5.83
CA TYR A 93 -16.28 -5.72 5.81
C TYR A 93 -15.72 -4.76 6.85
N VAL A 94 -15.30 -5.31 8.00
CA VAL A 94 -14.78 -4.57 9.14
C VAL A 94 -13.51 -5.22 9.68
N ASN A 95 -12.85 -4.56 10.63
CA ASN A 95 -11.57 -5.03 11.18
C ASN A 95 -11.66 -6.35 11.94
N GLU A 96 -12.85 -6.72 12.43
CA GLU A 96 -13.12 -7.92 13.21
C GLU A 96 -13.40 -9.15 12.35
N ASP A 97 -13.68 -8.96 11.06
CA ASP A 97 -14.01 -10.05 10.14
C ASP A 97 -12.78 -10.90 9.80
N LYS A 98 -13.00 -12.19 9.64
CA LYS A 98 -11.94 -13.14 9.26
C LYS A 98 -11.93 -13.36 7.76
N LEU A 99 -10.76 -13.31 7.18
CA LEU A 99 -10.58 -13.70 5.78
C LEU A 99 -10.64 -15.23 5.67
N ASN A 100 -11.65 -15.73 4.97
CA ASN A 100 -11.86 -17.17 4.72
C ASN A 100 -11.49 -17.61 3.30
N TYR A 101 -10.99 -16.68 2.48
CA TYR A 101 -10.56 -16.92 1.11
C TYR A 101 -9.05 -17.14 1.07
N LYS A 102 -8.60 -17.89 0.05
CA LYS A 102 -7.17 -18.06 -0.23
C LYS A 102 -6.54 -16.74 -0.64
N THR A 103 -5.31 -16.56 -0.22
CA THR A 103 -4.50 -15.41 -0.61
C THR A 103 -3.56 -15.76 -1.77
N VAL A 104 -3.14 -14.76 -2.53
CA VAL A 104 -2.09 -14.91 -3.56
C VAL A 104 -0.80 -15.48 -2.97
N VAL A 105 -0.50 -15.19 -1.69
CA VAL A 105 0.68 -15.72 -0.98
C VAL A 105 0.62 -17.24 -0.86
N GLU A 106 -0.56 -17.80 -0.51
CA GLU A 106 -0.75 -19.26 -0.43
C GLU A 106 -0.45 -19.95 -1.76
N ASP A 107 -0.90 -19.38 -2.86
CA ASP A 107 -0.74 -19.98 -4.17
C ASP A 107 0.70 -19.79 -4.69
N MET A 108 1.34 -18.63 -4.45
CA MET A 108 2.74 -18.40 -4.78
C MET A 108 3.68 -19.29 -3.94
N HIS A 109 3.39 -19.49 -2.65
CA HIS A 109 4.14 -20.42 -1.80
C HIS A 109 4.09 -21.85 -2.38
N LYS A 110 2.89 -22.33 -2.78
CA LYS A 110 2.73 -23.63 -3.47
C LYS A 110 3.45 -23.68 -4.80
N ASN A 111 3.58 -22.53 -5.49
CA ASN A 111 4.33 -22.40 -6.76
C ASN A 111 5.85 -22.23 -6.55
N GLY A 112 6.35 -22.43 -5.31
CA GLY A 112 7.76 -22.53 -5.00
C GLY A 112 8.45 -21.23 -4.60
N TYR A 113 7.72 -20.15 -4.37
CA TYR A 113 8.27 -18.92 -3.80
C TYR A 113 8.66 -19.12 -2.35
N TYR A 114 9.76 -18.48 -1.92
CA TYR A 114 10.08 -18.28 -0.51
C TYR A 114 9.32 -17.07 0.00
N THR A 115 8.41 -17.26 0.93
CA THR A 115 7.41 -16.25 1.30
C THR A 115 7.67 -15.70 2.69
N GLY A 116 7.49 -14.39 2.87
CA GLY A 116 7.66 -13.73 4.16
C GLY A 116 6.67 -12.60 4.41
N LEU A 117 6.40 -12.38 5.69
CA LEU A 117 5.67 -11.22 6.19
C LEU A 117 6.43 -10.60 7.35
N VAL A 118 6.66 -9.29 7.29
CA VAL A 118 7.22 -8.50 8.38
C VAL A 118 6.29 -7.31 8.65
N GLY A 119 5.59 -7.32 9.78
CA GLY A 119 4.68 -6.26 10.19
C GLY A 119 3.23 -6.71 10.39
N LYS A 120 2.29 -5.82 10.06
CA LYS A 120 0.86 -6.03 10.24
C LYS A 120 0.28 -6.95 9.18
N TYR A 121 -0.44 -7.99 9.60
CA TYR A 121 -1.23 -8.84 8.72
C TYR A 121 -2.68 -8.29 8.63
N LEU A 122 -3.64 -8.92 9.27
CA LEU A 122 -5.05 -8.50 9.37
C LEU A 122 -5.40 -8.16 10.83
N ASN A 123 -6.30 -7.21 11.04
CA ASN A 123 -6.72 -6.80 12.39
C ASN A 123 -7.39 -7.94 13.17
N SER A 124 -8.15 -8.80 12.50
CA SER A 124 -8.82 -9.97 13.10
C SER A 124 -7.85 -11.12 13.44
N TRP A 125 -6.57 -11.03 13.04
CA TRP A 125 -5.60 -12.11 13.22
C TRP A 125 -4.92 -12.04 14.59
N ASP A 126 -4.74 -13.19 15.25
CA ASP A 126 -4.14 -13.30 16.59
C ASP A 126 -2.60 -13.16 16.61
N GLY A 127 -1.98 -12.93 15.45
CA GLY A 127 -0.54 -12.79 15.30
C GLY A 127 0.23 -14.11 15.22
N ALA A 128 -0.46 -15.27 15.27
CA ALA A 128 0.18 -16.57 15.07
C ALA A 128 0.76 -16.68 13.64
N GLU A 129 1.84 -17.44 13.49
CA GLU A 129 2.39 -17.71 12.16
C GLU A 129 1.38 -18.46 11.29
N ARG A 130 1.41 -18.21 10.00
CA ARG A 130 0.59 -18.89 9.01
C ARG A 130 1.44 -19.78 8.13
N SER A 131 0.92 -20.95 7.79
CA SER A 131 1.66 -22.02 7.09
C SER A 131 2.14 -21.67 5.68
N GLU A 132 1.55 -20.65 5.05
CA GLU A 132 1.95 -20.13 3.75
C GLU A 132 3.12 -19.14 3.80
N TYR A 133 3.64 -18.84 4.97
CA TYR A 133 4.84 -18.00 5.14
C TYR A 133 6.00 -18.82 5.70
N ASP A 134 7.13 -18.83 4.97
CA ASP A 134 8.40 -19.42 5.42
C ASP A 134 9.10 -18.54 6.47
N TYR A 135 8.74 -17.25 6.52
CA TYR A 135 9.28 -16.28 7.46
C TYR A 135 8.17 -15.37 7.97
N TRP A 136 7.99 -15.32 9.27
CA TRP A 136 6.90 -14.60 9.91
C TRP A 136 7.39 -13.72 11.03
N VAL A 137 7.17 -12.41 10.91
CA VAL A 137 7.37 -11.44 12.00
C VAL A 137 6.14 -10.54 12.08
N SER A 138 5.34 -10.72 13.11
CA SER A 138 4.10 -9.96 13.25
C SER A 138 3.75 -9.72 14.72
N PHE A 139 2.66 -9.04 14.94
CA PHE A 139 2.08 -8.76 16.24
C PHE A 139 0.59 -9.12 16.23
N TRP A 140 -0.06 -9.10 17.40
CA TRP A 140 -1.49 -9.36 17.47
C TRP A 140 -2.28 -8.25 16.78
N GLY A 141 -3.01 -8.56 15.72
CA GLY A 141 -3.76 -7.61 14.91
C GLY A 141 -4.89 -6.89 15.64
N GLY A 142 -5.48 -7.51 16.68
CA GLY A 142 -6.51 -6.90 17.54
C GLY A 142 -6.01 -5.80 18.47
N THR A 143 -4.70 -5.49 18.47
CA THR A 143 -4.12 -4.40 19.25
C THR A 143 -3.29 -3.47 18.38
N VAL A 144 -3.19 -2.21 18.81
CA VAL A 144 -2.24 -1.27 18.23
C VAL A 144 -0.88 -1.52 18.88
N PRO A 145 0.16 -1.91 18.12
CA PRO A 145 1.46 -2.20 18.70
C PRO A 145 2.11 -0.93 19.25
N SER A 146 2.87 -1.10 20.34
CA SER A 146 3.73 0.00 20.81
C SER A 146 4.85 0.25 19.81
N TYR A 147 5.12 1.52 19.50
CA TYR A 147 6.26 1.90 18.66
C TYR A 147 7.60 1.61 19.34
N TYR A 148 7.64 1.54 20.64
CA TYR A 148 8.84 1.17 21.41
C TYR A 148 8.62 -0.13 22.19
N ASN A 149 9.60 -0.99 22.11
CA ASN A 149 9.64 -2.27 22.81
C ASN A 149 8.40 -3.13 22.59
N PRO A 150 8.04 -3.41 21.32
CA PRO A 150 6.85 -4.20 21.00
C PRO A 150 6.98 -5.64 21.42
N ASP A 151 5.83 -6.30 21.65
CA ASP A 151 5.75 -7.76 21.70
C ASP A 151 5.53 -8.27 20.27
N LEU A 152 6.41 -9.12 19.77
CA LEU A 152 6.39 -9.68 18.41
C LEU A 152 6.40 -11.20 18.45
N ASN A 153 5.69 -11.80 17.48
CA ASN A 153 5.86 -13.19 17.11
C ASN A 153 6.88 -13.29 15.97
N VAL A 154 8.00 -13.93 16.24
CA VAL A 154 9.03 -14.23 15.26
C VAL A 154 9.05 -15.74 15.03
N ASN A 155 8.56 -16.18 13.86
CA ASN A 155 8.52 -17.59 13.47
C ASN A 155 7.94 -18.50 14.58
N GLY A 156 6.74 -18.16 15.07
CA GLY A 156 6.02 -18.89 16.11
C GLY A 156 6.45 -18.58 17.56
N THR A 157 7.49 -17.76 17.76
CA THR A 157 8.00 -17.44 19.10
C THR A 157 7.63 -16.01 19.49
N TRP A 158 6.77 -15.86 20.51
CA TRP A 158 6.43 -14.57 21.09
C TRP A 158 7.51 -14.09 22.06
N SER A 159 7.95 -12.85 21.88
CA SER A 159 8.88 -12.21 22.82
C SER A 159 8.77 -10.68 22.76
N LYS A 160 9.19 -10.04 23.84
CA LYS A 160 9.34 -8.58 23.89
C LYS A 160 10.68 -8.18 23.27
N HIS A 161 10.62 -7.26 22.31
CA HIS A 161 11.80 -6.75 21.61
C HIS A 161 12.14 -5.34 22.11
N THR A 162 13.42 -5.05 22.26
CA THR A 162 13.89 -3.73 22.68
C THR A 162 14.22 -2.88 21.45
N GLY A 163 13.64 -1.70 21.35
CA GLY A 163 13.91 -0.74 20.28
C GLY A 163 12.64 -0.17 19.64
N TYR A 164 12.85 0.59 18.59
CA TYR A 164 11.79 1.23 17.80
C TYR A 164 11.28 0.27 16.73
N ILE A 165 9.98 0.04 16.67
CA ILE A 165 9.36 -1.04 15.87
C ILE A 165 9.73 -0.98 14.38
N THR A 166 9.76 0.22 13.77
CA THR A 166 10.10 0.40 12.35
C THR A 166 11.53 -0.07 12.06
N TYR A 167 12.49 0.21 12.98
CA TYR A 167 13.86 -0.24 12.84
C TYR A 167 14.00 -1.73 13.07
N LEU A 168 13.27 -2.30 14.05
CA LEU A 168 13.23 -3.74 14.26
C LEU A 168 12.70 -4.46 13.01
N PHE A 169 11.62 -3.95 12.42
CA PHE A 169 11.08 -4.53 11.19
C PHE A 169 12.06 -4.45 10.02
N LYS A 170 12.77 -3.32 9.84
CA LYS A 170 13.84 -3.21 8.86
C LYS A 170 14.92 -4.29 9.04
N GLU A 171 15.36 -4.56 10.27
CA GLU A 171 16.34 -5.62 10.53
C GLU A 171 15.79 -7.01 10.16
N TYR A 172 14.52 -7.30 10.45
CA TYR A 172 13.87 -8.56 10.05
C TYR A 172 13.69 -8.68 8.54
N VAL A 173 13.40 -7.58 7.85
CA VAL A 173 13.37 -7.55 6.37
C VAL A 173 14.76 -7.88 5.81
N ASN A 174 15.81 -7.28 6.37
CA ASN A 174 17.19 -7.56 5.94
C ASN A 174 17.59 -9.02 6.21
N GLU A 175 17.18 -9.59 7.35
CA GLU A 175 17.38 -11.01 7.66
C GLU A 175 16.65 -11.92 6.67
N PHE A 176 15.38 -11.61 6.35
CA PHE A 176 14.62 -12.32 5.32
C PHE A 176 15.36 -12.30 3.97
N LEU A 177 15.84 -11.14 3.51
CA LEU A 177 16.56 -11.03 2.25
C LEU A 177 17.82 -11.89 2.23
N ASP A 178 18.60 -11.95 3.33
CA ASP A 178 19.75 -12.83 3.43
C ASP A 178 19.35 -14.31 3.36
N GLN A 179 18.25 -14.70 4.02
CA GLN A 179 17.73 -16.06 3.96
C GLN A 179 17.22 -16.39 2.56
N ALA A 180 16.41 -15.53 1.94
CA ALA A 180 15.84 -15.73 0.61
C ALA A 180 16.91 -15.99 -0.44
N VAL A 181 17.98 -15.17 -0.47
CA VAL A 181 19.13 -15.37 -1.38
C VAL A 181 19.77 -16.74 -1.17
N SER A 182 19.86 -17.20 0.09
CA SER A 182 20.45 -18.51 0.41
C SER A 182 19.59 -19.69 -0.06
N GLN A 183 18.26 -19.52 -0.12
CA GLN A 183 17.30 -20.54 -0.56
C GLN A 183 17.39 -20.85 -2.06
N ARG A 184 17.92 -19.91 -2.85
CA ARG A 184 17.96 -20.02 -4.32
C ARG A 184 16.56 -20.23 -4.93
N LYS A 185 15.57 -19.53 -4.43
CA LYS A 185 14.19 -19.48 -4.90
C LYS A 185 13.78 -18.03 -5.13
N PRO A 186 12.87 -17.73 -6.04
CA PRO A 186 12.26 -16.42 -6.06
C PRO A 186 11.52 -16.18 -4.74
N PHE A 187 11.45 -14.94 -4.29
CA PHE A 187 10.80 -14.62 -3.03
C PHE A 187 9.61 -13.65 -3.20
N LEU A 188 8.69 -13.74 -2.26
CA LEU A 188 7.65 -12.76 -2.02
C LEU A 188 7.75 -12.29 -0.58
N LEU A 189 8.10 -11.02 -0.37
CA LEU A 189 8.10 -10.38 0.94
C LEU A 189 7.03 -9.31 1.02
N ILE A 190 6.18 -9.42 2.03
CA ILE A 190 5.26 -8.35 2.44
C ILE A 190 5.89 -7.62 3.62
N PHE A 191 6.30 -6.37 3.40
CA PHE A 191 6.73 -5.44 4.44
C PHE A 191 5.56 -4.52 4.77
N ALA A 192 4.96 -4.70 5.94
CA ALA A 192 3.75 -4.02 6.36
C ALA A 192 3.97 -3.26 7.68
N PRO A 193 4.77 -2.16 7.70
CA PRO A 193 4.99 -1.37 8.90
C PRO A 193 3.68 -0.77 9.41
N ASN A 194 3.59 -0.53 10.72
CA ASN A 194 2.45 0.15 11.32
C ASN A 194 2.49 1.69 11.19
N ALA A 195 3.57 2.26 10.66
CA ALA A 195 3.65 3.69 10.38
C ALA A 195 2.83 4.04 9.11
N PRO A 196 2.12 5.17 9.10
CA PRO A 196 1.99 6.18 10.16
C PRO A 196 0.76 6.02 11.09
N HIS A 197 0.21 4.83 11.28
CA HIS A 197 -0.96 4.57 12.15
C HIS A 197 -0.71 4.95 13.63
N ALA A 198 -1.79 5.16 14.38
CA ALA A 198 -1.73 5.37 15.83
C ALA A 198 -0.84 4.33 16.54
N PRO A 199 -0.22 4.66 17.68
CA PRO A 199 -0.34 5.88 18.48
C PRO A 199 0.56 7.05 18.03
N PHE A 200 1.01 7.07 16.78
CA PHE A 200 1.78 8.14 16.16
C PHE A 200 3.05 8.51 16.96
N THR A 201 3.78 7.53 17.48
CA THR A 201 4.95 7.79 18.32
C THR A 201 6.21 7.85 17.45
N PRO A 202 6.83 9.04 17.28
CA PRO A 202 8.02 9.18 16.45
C PRO A 202 9.26 8.55 17.11
N ALA A 203 10.25 8.22 16.29
CA ALA A 203 11.58 7.87 16.77
C ALA A 203 12.19 9.05 17.57
N ASP A 204 13.03 8.74 18.57
CA ASP A 204 13.54 9.76 19.48
C ASP A 204 14.34 10.84 18.76
N GLU A 205 15.12 10.46 17.77
CA GLU A 205 15.93 11.36 16.93
C GLU A 205 15.08 12.29 16.03
N ASP A 206 13.84 11.91 15.73
CA ASP A 206 12.97 12.67 14.82
C ASP A 206 12.08 13.70 15.55
N LYS A 207 11.93 13.60 16.86
CA LYS A 207 11.02 14.46 17.67
C LYS A 207 11.24 15.97 17.47
N GLY A 208 12.47 16.36 17.12
CA GLY A 208 12.86 17.74 16.86
C GLY A 208 12.53 18.27 15.48
N LEU A 209 12.12 17.42 14.53
CA LEU A 209 11.83 17.80 13.15
C LEU A 209 10.43 18.43 13.01
N TYR A 210 10.23 19.17 11.93
CA TYR A 210 8.93 19.74 11.53
C TYR A 210 8.24 20.56 12.64
N GLN A 211 9.02 21.34 13.43
CA GLN A 211 8.47 22.20 14.50
C GLN A 211 7.65 23.36 13.91
N ASP A 212 8.09 23.86 12.75
CA ASP A 212 7.49 25.00 12.05
C ASP A 212 6.65 24.56 10.85
N LEU A 213 6.07 23.33 10.89
CA LEU A 213 5.20 22.84 9.82
C LEU A 213 4.00 23.79 9.68
N PRO A 214 3.73 24.34 8.47
CA PRO A 214 2.59 25.23 8.29
C PRO A 214 1.28 24.50 8.54
N PRO A 215 0.25 25.18 9.06
CA PRO A 215 -1.06 24.60 9.24
C PRO A 215 -1.61 24.04 7.91
N TYR A 216 -2.21 22.86 7.95
CA TYR A 216 -2.87 22.24 6.82
C TYR A 216 -4.31 22.76 6.73
N ARG A 217 -4.61 23.53 5.69
CA ARG A 217 -5.91 24.23 5.54
C ARG A 217 -6.32 24.22 4.07
N PRO A 218 -6.64 23.04 3.47
CA PRO A 218 -7.31 22.99 2.17
C PRO A 218 -8.69 23.61 2.23
N GLU A 219 -9.34 23.79 1.10
CA GLU A 219 -10.66 24.46 1.01
C GLU A 219 -11.74 23.74 1.83
N ASN A 220 -11.73 22.40 1.84
CA ASN A 220 -12.65 21.57 2.63
C ASN A 220 -12.25 21.40 4.12
N TYR A 221 -11.15 22.03 4.57
CA TYR A 221 -10.78 21.97 5.99
C TYR A 221 -11.81 22.69 6.85
N ASN A 222 -12.40 21.97 7.82
CA ASN A 222 -13.42 22.51 8.72
C ASN A 222 -14.54 23.24 7.94
N GLU A 223 -14.97 22.63 6.84
CA GLU A 223 -15.96 23.15 5.89
C GLU A 223 -17.14 23.82 6.61
N GLU A 224 -17.52 25.03 6.16
CA GLU A 224 -18.51 25.85 6.89
C GLU A 224 -19.94 25.29 6.72
N ASP A 225 -20.28 24.80 5.52
CA ASP A 225 -21.58 24.18 5.23
C ASP A 225 -21.39 22.73 4.78
N ILE A 226 -21.84 21.80 5.58
CA ILE A 226 -21.88 20.35 5.31
C ILE A 226 -23.31 19.82 5.31
N SER A 227 -24.29 20.69 5.11
CA SER A 227 -25.73 20.31 5.15
C SER A 227 -26.16 19.46 3.97
N ASP A 228 -25.38 19.44 2.91
CA ASP A 228 -25.53 18.65 1.71
C ASP A 228 -24.82 17.28 1.74
N LYS A 229 -24.24 16.92 2.88
CA LYS A 229 -23.57 15.65 3.13
C LYS A 229 -24.50 14.66 3.86
N PRO A 230 -24.20 13.35 3.85
CA PRO A 230 -24.95 12.36 4.65
C PRO A 230 -24.98 12.70 6.15
N LEU A 231 -26.02 12.26 6.86
CA LEU A 231 -26.24 12.56 8.28
C LEU A 231 -25.05 12.22 9.19
N SER A 232 -24.28 11.22 8.81
CA SER A 232 -23.05 10.84 9.53
C SER A 232 -21.99 11.94 9.54
N ILE A 233 -22.04 12.85 8.56
CA ILE A 233 -21.15 13.99 8.37
C ILE A 233 -21.87 15.29 8.71
N ALA A 234 -23.06 15.53 8.13
CA ALA A 234 -23.84 16.75 8.31
C ALA A 234 -24.11 17.12 9.79
N GLY A 235 -24.15 16.12 10.68
CA GLY A 235 -24.34 16.33 12.13
C GLY A 235 -23.08 16.73 12.90
N LYS A 236 -21.91 16.83 12.25
CA LYS A 236 -20.65 17.16 12.96
C LYS A 236 -20.55 18.67 13.22
N PRO A 237 -20.16 19.07 14.45
CA PRO A 237 -19.94 20.49 14.75
C PRO A 237 -18.70 21.00 14.02
N LEU A 238 -18.60 22.32 13.86
CA LEU A 238 -17.36 22.98 13.46
C LEU A 238 -16.22 22.58 14.41
N LEU A 239 -15.05 22.33 13.85
CA LEU A 239 -13.84 22.09 14.61
C LEU A 239 -13.47 23.34 15.41
N THR A 240 -13.24 23.16 16.70
CA THR A 240 -12.72 24.21 17.57
C THR A 240 -11.22 24.42 17.35
N GLU A 241 -10.65 25.49 17.92
CA GLU A 241 -9.19 25.68 17.94
C GLU A 241 -8.47 24.50 18.64
N GLY A 242 -9.09 23.91 19.66
CA GLY A 242 -8.55 22.73 20.36
C GLY A 242 -8.55 21.48 19.50
N ASP A 243 -9.61 21.25 18.71
CA ASP A 243 -9.70 20.15 17.74
C ASP A 243 -8.65 20.33 16.65
N SER A 244 -8.56 21.53 16.08
CA SER A 244 -7.56 21.88 15.07
C SER A 244 -6.13 21.67 15.57
N ALA A 245 -5.82 22.09 16.81
CA ALA A 245 -4.51 21.86 17.40
C ALA A 245 -4.20 20.36 17.61
N THR A 246 -5.23 19.57 17.92
CA THR A 246 -5.11 18.11 18.07
C THR A 246 -4.80 17.46 16.70
N ILE A 247 -5.54 17.82 15.66
CA ILE A 247 -5.35 17.33 14.29
C ILE A 247 -3.94 17.68 13.79
N GLU A 248 -3.47 18.92 13.97
CA GLU A 248 -2.12 19.34 13.59
C GLU A 248 -1.02 18.55 14.33
N ASN A 249 -1.24 18.26 15.61
CA ASN A 249 -0.30 17.43 16.36
C ASN A 249 -0.27 15.98 15.85
N VAL A 250 -1.43 15.41 15.51
CA VAL A 250 -1.52 14.07 14.89
C VAL A 250 -0.81 14.07 13.55
N ARG A 251 -1.15 15.02 12.66
CA ARG A 251 -0.51 15.18 11.34
C ARG A 251 1.01 15.24 11.46
N ARG A 252 1.54 16.13 12.30
CA ARG A 252 2.99 16.23 12.52
C ARG A 252 3.59 14.93 13.01
N ARG A 253 2.94 14.22 13.93
CA ARG A 253 3.43 12.94 14.47
C ARG A 253 3.39 11.82 13.42
N GLN A 254 2.38 11.78 12.56
CA GLN A 254 2.33 10.87 11.41
C GLN A 254 3.53 11.11 10.47
N ILE A 255 3.79 12.36 10.09
CA ILE A 255 4.93 12.76 9.26
C ILE A 255 6.25 12.31 9.91
N LEU A 256 6.41 12.50 11.21
CA LEU A 256 7.60 12.06 11.93
C LEU A 256 7.79 10.54 11.92
N THR A 257 6.72 9.75 11.96
CA THR A 257 6.82 8.28 11.83
C THR A 257 7.15 7.86 10.41
N LEU A 258 6.66 8.59 9.39
CA LEU A 258 7.05 8.39 7.99
C LEU A 258 8.53 8.70 7.74
N THR A 259 9.11 9.69 8.43
CA THR A 259 10.54 10.01 8.31
C THR A 259 11.43 8.85 8.72
N SER A 260 11.12 8.17 9.82
CA SER A 260 11.85 6.97 10.24
C SER A 260 11.61 5.76 9.31
N LEU A 261 10.41 5.66 8.75
CA LEU A 261 10.07 4.63 7.76
C LEU A 261 10.84 4.87 6.45
N ASP A 262 10.90 6.11 5.98
CA ASP A 262 11.63 6.48 4.76
C ASP A 262 13.11 6.08 4.82
N ARG A 263 13.78 6.33 5.96
CA ARG A 263 15.15 5.86 6.18
C ARG A 263 15.26 4.33 6.19
N SER A 264 14.29 3.66 6.80
CA SER A 264 14.26 2.20 6.86
C SER A 264 14.08 1.58 5.48
N ILE A 265 13.21 2.15 4.64
CA ILE A 265 13.03 1.72 3.25
C ILE A 265 14.31 1.93 2.45
N ALA A 266 15.01 3.07 2.63
CA ALA A 266 16.29 3.31 1.95
C ALA A 266 17.33 2.22 2.29
N GLU A 267 17.43 1.82 3.55
CA GLU A 267 18.36 0.75 3.97
C GLU A 267 17.93 -0.63 3.42
N ILE A 268 16.62 -0.92 3.36
CA ILE A 268 16.08 -2.13 2.71
C ILE A 268 16.44 -2.16 1.22
N MET A 269 16.24 -1.05 0.51
CA MET A 269 16.58 -0.94 -0.91
C MET A 269 18.09 -1.08 -1.15
N GLN A 270 18.93 -0.50 -0.29
CA GLN A 270 20.38 -0.71 -0.32
C GLN A 270 20.77 -2.18 -0.08
N LYS A 271 20.07 -2.86 0.85
CA LYS A 271 20.29 -4.29 1.09
C LYS A 271 19.91 -5.11 -0.13
N LEU A 272 18.78 -4.82 -0.76
CA LEU A 272 18.32 -5.49 -1.98
C LEU A 272 19.32 -5.30 -3.13
N GLU A 273 19.86 -4.10 -3.30
CA GLU A 273 20.95 -3.79 -4.24
C GLU A 273 22.20 -4.64 -3.95
N ALA A 274 22.61 -4.71 -2.67
CA ALA A 274 23.79 -5.45 -2.25
C ALA A 274 23.66 -6.97 -2.45
N THR A 275 22.45 -7.51 -2.49
CA THR A 275 22.21 -8.92 -2.84
C THR A 275 22.31 -9.19 -4.34
N GLY A 276 22.28 -8.17 -5.18
CA GLY A 276 22.22 -8.27 -6.63
C GLY A 276 20.84 -8.59 -7.22
N GLU A 277 19.80 -8.56 -6.37
CA GLU A 277 18.43 -8.92 -6.74
C GLU A 277 17.53 -7.72 -7.09
N MET A 278 18.05 -6.47 -6.95
CA MET A 278 17.28 -5.24 -7.14
C MET A 278 16.55 -5.17 -8.49
N ASP A 279 17.24 -5.51 -9.59
CA ASP A 279 16.68 -5.42 -10.94
C ASP A 279 15.74 -6.58 -11.29
N ASN A 280 15.80 -7.69 -10.54
CA ASN A 280 14.89 -8.81 -10.66
C ASN A 280 13.78 -8.79 -9.59
N THR A 281 13.59 -7.66 -8.92
CA THR A 281 12.56 -7.51 -7.89
C THR A 281 11.51 -6.49 -8.31
N VAL A 282 10.26 -6.93 -8.33
CA VAL A 282 9.09 -6.03 -8.41
C VAL A 282 8.90 -5.42 -7.04
N VAL A 283 9.11 -4.10 -6.92
CA VAL A 283 8.85 -3.35 -5.71
C VAL A 283 7.54 -2.60 -5.86
N ILE A 284 6.57 -2.92 -5.01
CA ILE A 284 5.26 -2.25 -4.96
C ILE A 284 5.18 -1.46 -3.66
N PHE A 285 4.81 -0.18 -3.76
CA PHE A 285 4.52 0.67 -2.62
C PHE A 285 3.05 1.09 -2.65
N ILE A 286 2.32 0.88 -1.55
CA ILE A 286 0.92 1.30 -1.39
C ILE A 286 0.63 1.56 0.09
N SER A 287 -0.44 2.34 0.40
CA SER A 287 -1.06 2.35 1.72
C SER A 287 -2.33 1.51 1.75
N ASP A 288 -2.70 0.99 2.92
CA ASP A 288 -3.96 0.25 3.07
C ASP A 288 -5.20 1.15 3.06
N ASN A 289 -5.08 2.41 3.43
CA ASN A 289 -6.08 3.46 3.28
C ASN A 289 -5.45 4.85 3.54
N GLY A 290 -6.20 5.90 3.18
CA GLY A 290 -5.90 7.26 3.55
C GLY A 290 -6.46 7.66 4.92
N LYS A 291 -6.52 8.97 5.20
CA LYS A 291 -7.02 9.51 6.46
C LYS A 291 -7.31 11.01 6.34
N HIS A 292 -8.39 11.48 6.94
CA HIS A 292 -8.71 12.90 7.05
C HIS A 292 -7.83 13.62 8.10
N TRP A 293 -7.53 14.89 7.83
CA TRP A 293 -6.85 15.83 8.72
C TRP A 293 -7.68 17.12 8.94
N GLY A 294 -9.00 16.97 9.06
CA GLY A 294 -9.95 18.05 9.30
C GLY A 294 -10.80 18.43 8.10
N GLU A 295 -10.59 17.80 6.95
CA GLU A 295 -11.46 17.93 5.78
C GLU A 295 -12.87 17.47 6.14
N HIS A 296 -13.90 18.18 5.69
CA HIS A 296 -15.32 17.92 6.01
C HIS A 296 -15.57 17.73 7.52
N ARG A 297 -14.76 18.39 8.37
CA ARG A 297 -14.78 18.25 9.86
C ARG A 297 -14.43 16.85 10.35
N LEU A 298 -13.69 16.07 9.55
CA LEU A 298 -13.32 14.68 9.84
C LEU A 298 -11.87 14.56 10.27
N ASP A 299 -11.59 13.61 11.18
CA ASP A 299 -10.25 13.22 11.62
C ASP A 299 -10.04 11.69 11.52
N THR A 300 -10.90 11.04 10.75
CA THR A 300 -11.02 9.58 10.62
C THR A 300 -10.75 9.13 9.18
N LYS A 301 -11.25 7.98 8.81
CA LYS A 301 -11.23 7.32 7.51
C LYS A 301 -12.56 6.63 7.27
N SER A 302 -12.68 5.78 6.28
CA SER A 302 -13.88 5.00 5.92
C SER A 302 -15.00 5.83 5.28
N THR A 303 -14.63 6.94 4.63
CA THR A 303 -15.50 7.72 3.75
C THR A 303 -15.15 7.48 2.29
N ALA A 304 -16.02 7.90 1.37
CA ALA A 304 -15.76 7.81 -0.07
C ALA A 304 -14.88 8.95 -0.62
N TYR A 305 -14.54 9.96 0.21
CA TYR A 305 -13.78 11.14 -0.20
C TYR A 305 -12.30 10.81 -0.47
N GLU A 306 -11.70 11.60 -1.36
CA GLU A 306 -10.31 11.41 -1.84
C GLU A 306 -9.31 11.18 -0.71
N GLU A 307 -9.41 11.91 0.42
CA GLU A 307 -8.48 11.76 1.57
C GLU A 307 -8.51 10.39 2.22
N SER A 308 -9.60 9.65 2.06
CA SER A 308 -9.79 8.32 2.64
C SER A 308 -9.46 7.20 1.66
N VAL A 309 -9.82 7.37 0.37
CA VAL A 309 -9.73 6.30 -0.64
C VAL A 309 -8.48 6.37 -1.51
N LYS A 310 -7.92 7.57 -1.73
CA LYS A 310 -6.72 7.77 -2.54
C LYS A 310 -5.45 7.56 -1.71
N VAL A 311 -4.50 6.82 -2.27
CA VAL A 311 -3.28 6.42 -1.57
C VAL A 311 -2.05 6.59 -2.46
N PRO A 312 -0.85 6.74 -1.89
CA PRO A 312 0.37 6.67 -2.68
C PRO A 312 0.51 5.26 -3.26
N PHE A 313 0.70 5.16 -4.57
CA PHE A 313 0.85 3.89 -5.25
C PHE A 313 1.94 4.00 -6.32
N ALA A 314 2.92 3.09 -6.27
CA ALA A 314 3.99 3.00 -7.26
C ALA A 314 4.47 1.57 -7.47
N ILE A 315 4.99 1.29 -8.66
CA ILE A 315 5.67 0.03 -9.00
C ILE A 315 7.02 0.35 -9.63
N ARG A 316 8.09 -0.24 -9.06
CA ARG A 316 9.43 -0.26 -9.64
C ARG A 316 9.75 -1.68 -10.11
N TYR A 317 9.94 -1.86 -11.39
CA TYR A 317 10.44 -3.10 -11.99
C TYR A 317 11.05 -2.80 -13.37
N PRO A 318 12.37 -2.59 -13.48
CA PRO A 318 13.03 -2.14 -14.70
C PRO A 318 12.75 -3.00 -15.94
N PRO A 319 12.61 -4.34 -15.86
CA PRO A 319 12.26 -5.14 -17.02
C PRO A 319 10.90 -4.81 -17.65
N LEU A 320 9.94 -4.32 -16.87
CA LEU A 320 8.60 -3.92 -17.32
C LEU A 320 8.47 -2.40 -17.48
N VAL A 321 9.13 -1.63 -16.62
CA VAL A 321 9.11 -0.16 -16.59
C VAL A 321 10.55 0.36 -16.75
N PRO A 322 11.07 0.41 -17.98
CA PRO A 322 12.48 0.74 -18.23
C PRO A 322 12.83 2.23 -18.00
N ALA A 323 11.84 3.11 -17.95
CA ALA A 323 11.98 4.53 -17.65
C ALA A 323 10.82 5.00 -16.79
N PRO A 324 11.06 5.90 -15.81
CA PRO A 324 10.01 6.38 -14.92
C PRO A 324 8.97 7.22 -15.67
N TYR A 325 7.70 7.07 -15.28
CA TYR A 325 6.59 7.91 -15.76
C TYR A 325 5.45 7.95 -14.76
N THR A 326 4.51 8.86 -14.98
CA THR A 326 3.25 8.91 -14.23
C THR A 326 2.13 8.33 -15.08
N GLU A 327 1.37 7.42 -14.50
CA GLU A 327 0.16 6.82 -15.06
C GLU A 327 -1.06 7.44 -14.36
N ASP A 328 -1.97 8.00 -15.13
CA ASP A 328 -3.16 8.72 -14.63
C ASP A 328 -4.45 7.90 -14.67
N ARG A 329 -4.42 6.71 -15.29
CA ARG A 329 -5.57 5.81 -15.32
C ARG A 329 -5.84 5.18 -13.94
N LEU A 330 -7.12 4.90 -13.68
CA LEU A 330 -7.59 4.35 -12.41
C LEU A 330 -6.97 2.99 -12.11
N VAL A 331 -6.29 2.87 -10.99
CA VAL A 331 -5.77 1.62 -10.45
C VAL A 331 -6.17 1.46 -8.98
N ALA A 332 -6.29 0.23 -8.51
CA ALA A 332 -6.68 0.00 -7.14
C ALA A 332 -5.90 -1.14 -6.46
N ASN A 333 -6.03 -1.22 -5.15
CA ASN A 333 -5.41 -2.25 -4.33
C ASN A 333 -5.78 -3.69 -4.76
N VAL A 334 -6.97 -3.92 -5.32
CA VAL A 334 -7.40 -5.22 -5.87
C VAL A 334 -6.54 -5.68 -7.07
N ASP A 335 -5.84 -4.76 -7.74
CA ASP A 335 -5.02 -5.05 -8.91
C ASP A 335 -3.65 -5.66 -8.56
N ILE A 336 -3.28 -5.63 -7.28
CA ILE A 336 -2.00 -6.17 -6.83
C ILE A 336 -1.96 -7.70 -7.00
N ALA A 337 -2.94 -8.43 -6.46
CA ALA A 337 -2.94 -9.88 -6.54
C ALA A 337 -2.91 -10.42 -7.99
N PRO A 338 -3.76 -9.97 -8.94
CA PRO A 338 -3.68 -10.44 -10.33
C PRO A 338 -2.34 -10.09 -10.99
N THR A 339 -1.71 -8.97 -10.64
CA THR A 339 -0.37 -8.61 -11.11
C THR A 339 0.69 -9.60 -10.60
N LEU A 340 0.59 -10.00 -9.32
CA LEU A 340 1.47 -11.02 -8.75
C LEU A 340 1.25 -12.38 -9.42
N TYR A 341 0.02 -12.80 -9.63
CA TYR A 341 -0.30 -14.05 -10.33
C TYR A 341 0.33 -14.09 -11.73
N GLU A 342 0.18 -13.03 -12.52
CA GLU A 342 0.70 -12.96 -13.87
C GLU A 342 2.24 -13.00 -13.89
N LEU A 343 2.90 -12.11 -13.14
CA LEU A 343 4.36 -12.01 -13.13
C LEU A 343 5.05 -13.24 -12.50
N SER A 344 4.39 -13.92 -11.56
CA SER A 344 4.92 -15.12 -10.92
C SER A 344 4.62 -16.41 -11.69
N GLU A 345 3.90 -16.32 -12.81
CA GLU A 345 3.40 -17.49 -13.57
C GLU A 345 2.59 -18.45 -12.67
N THR A 346 1.89 -17.89 -11.67
CA THR A 346 1.02 -18.65 -10.77
C THR A 346 -0.40 -18.65 -11.34
N LYS A 347 -1.09 -19.79 -11.28
CA LYS A 347 -2.46 -19.87 -11.78
C LYS A 347 -3.39 -19.00 -10.96
N MET A 348 -3.97 -17.98 -11.58
CA MET A 348 -4.95 -17.07 -10.96
C MET A 348 -6.31 -17.76 -10.82
N PRO A 349 -7.00 -17.65 -9.66
CA PRO A 349 -8.37 -18.09 -9.48
C PRO A 349 -9.37 -17.23 -10.27
N ASP A 350 -10.49 -17.84 -10.68
CA ASP A 350 -11.57 -17.13 -11.38
C ASP A 350 -12.36 -16.16 -10.47
N THR A 351 -12.10 -16.17 -9.16
CA THR A 351 -12.73 -15.29 -8.16
C THR A 351 -12.05 -13.93 -8.00
N VAL A 352 -10.95 -13.67 -8.72
CA VAL A 352 -10.22 -12.39 -8.67
C VAL A 352 -10.98 -11.33 -9.47
N ASP A 353 -11.27 -10.20 -8.83
CA ASP A 353 -12.01 -9.07 -9.44
C ASP A 353 -11.07 -8.06 -10.11
N GLY A 354 -9.86 -7.89 -9.56
CA GLY A 354 -8.87 -6.94 -10.02
C GLY A 354 -8.32 -7.25 -11.40
N LEU A 355 -7.66 -6.27 -12.01
CA LEU A 355 -6.99 -6.39 -13.30
C LEU A 355 -5.47 -6.39 -13.10
N SER A 356 -4.76 -7.25 -13.84
CA SER A 356 -3.31 -7.21 -13.83
C SER A 356 -2.78 -5.89 -14.40
N LEU A 357 -1.92 -5.22 -13.63
CA LEU A 357 -1.25 -3.98 -14.05
C LEU A 357 -0.22 -4.21 -15.17
N VAL A 358 0.16 -5.46 -15.47
CA VAL A 358 1.14 -5.77 -16.52
C VAL A 358 0.68 -5.24 -17.88
N SER A 359 -0.58 -5.48 -18.27
CA SER A 359 -1.12 -4.99 -19.54
C SER A 359 -1.14 -3.46 -19.61
N LEU A 360 -1.49 -2.79 -18.49
CA LEU A 360 -1.45 -1.34 -18.35
C LEU A 360 -0.03 -0.80 -18.55
N LEU A 361 0.96 -1.40 -17.86
CA LEU A 361 2.36 -1.01 -17.93
C LEU A 361 3.00 -1.31 -19.30
N GLN A 362 2.45 -2.25 -20.07
CA GLN A 362 2.82 -2.53 -21.46
C GLN A 362 2.14 -1.58 -22.47
N GLY A 363 1.32 -0.65 -22.00
CA GLY A 363 0.71 0.41 -22.81
C GLY A 363 -0.59 0.01 -23.50
N THR A 364 -1.37 -0.94 -22.92
CA THR A 364 -2.74 -1.22 -23.41
C THR A 364 -3.58 0.04 -23.47
N GLN A 365 -4.47 0.13 -24.45
CA GLN A 365 -5.47 1.20 -24.50
C GLN A 365 -6.80 0.77 -23.89
N ASP A 366 -7.00 -0.55 -23.72
CA ASP A 366 -8.20 -1.11 -23.10
C ASP A 366 -7.97 -1.27 -21.60
N TRP A 367 -8.55 -0.37 -20.81
CA TRP A 367 -8.45 -0.32 -19.38
C TRP A 367 -9.78 0.13 -18.77
N ARG A 368 -9.99 -0.15 -17.48
CA ARG A 368 -11.21 0.25 -16.79
C ARG A 368 -11.44 1.76 -16.88
N THR A 369 -12.71 2.16 -16.91
CA THR A 369 -13.15 3.56 -16.91
C THR A 369 -13.75 3.98 -15.56
N CYS A 370 -13.96 3.04 -14.65
CA CYS A 370 -14.46 3.29 -13.31
C CYS A 370 -13.91 2.28 -12.30
N LEU A 371 -14.03 2.64 -11.03
CA LEU A 371 -13.76 1.79 -9.87
C LEU A 371 -15.00 1.73 -8.98
N LEU A 372 -15.32 0.56 -8.48
CA LEU A 372 -16.23 0.39 -7.35
C LEU A 372 -15.45 0.67 -6.05
N LEU A 373 -16.02 1.53 -5.21
CA LEU A 373 -15.58 1.77 -3.84
C LEU A 373 -16.72 1.41 -2.91
N GLU A 374 -16.40 0.83 -1.75
CA GLU A 374 -17.43 0.36 -0.81
C GLU A 374 -16.91 0.32 0.62
N ALA A 375 -17.75 0.60 1.60
CA ALA A 375 -17.38 0.43 3.00
C ALA A 375 -18.60 0.23 3.91
N TRP A 376 -18.35 -0.37 5.06
CA TRP A 376 -19.36 -0.67 6.11
C TRP A 376 -18.96 -0.01 7.43
N PRO A 377 -18.91 1.35 7.51
CA PRO A 377 -18.69 2.03 8.78
C PRO A 377 -19.88 1.86 9.73
N ASP A 378 -19.66 2.06 11.04
CA ASP A 378 -20.67 1.89 12.09
C ASP A 378 -22.00 2.67 11.88
N ARG A 379 -22.03 3.63 10.95
CA ARG A 379 -23.17 4.54 10.73
C ARG A 379 -23.76 4.47 9.33
N GLY A 380 -23.63 3.36 8.67
CA GLY A 380 -24.23 3.12 7.36
C GLY A 380 -23.22 2.64 6.32
N HIS A 381 -23.65 1.65 5.56
CA HIS A 381 -22.94 1.18 4.40
C HIS A 381 -23.05 2.20 3.27
N TRP A 382 -21.96 2.40 2.55
CA TRP A 382 -21.98 3.19 1.33
C TRP A 382 -21.22 2.45 0.21
N THR A 383 -21.63 2.73 -1.02
CA THR A 383 -20.97 2.28 -2.25
C THR A 383 -20.82 3.45 -3.20
N ALA A 384 -19.76 3.46 -3.99
CA ALA A 384 -19.53 4.53 -4.95
C ALA A 384 -18.94 4.03 -6.26
N ILE A 385 -19.20 4.77 -7.34
CA ILE A 385 -18.48 4.67 -8.60
C ILE A 385 -17.59 5.89 -8.75
N HIS A 386 -16.32 5.65 -8.93
CA HIS A 386 -15.31 6.67 -9.19
C HIS A 386 -14.77 6.53 -10.61
N THR A 387 -14.87 7.57 -11.44
CA THR A 387 -14.43 7.56 -12.86
C THR A 387 -13.11 8.29 -13.09
N GLY A 388 -12.51 8.85 -12.05
CA GLY A 388 -11.38 9.78 -12.14
C GLY A 388 -11.84 11.23 -12.26
N GLN A 389 -12.95 11.50 -12.93
CA GLN A 389 -13.58 12.83 -12.99
C GLN A 389 -14.82 12.93 -12.12
N TYR A 390 -15.67 11.92 -12.14
CA TYR A 390 -16.93 11.92 -11.38
C TYR A 390 -16.89 10.90 -10.26
N VAL A 391 -17.47 11.26 -9.13
CA VAL A 391 -17.73 10.36 -8.00
C VAL A 391 -19.23 10.39 -7.72
N TYR A 392 -19.87 9.22 -7.78
CA TYR A 392 -21.25 9.02 -7.38
C TYR A 392 -21.29 8.08 -6.19
N ILE A 393 -21.93 8.49 -5.09
CA ILE A 393 -21.96 7.76 -3.81
C ILE A 393 -23.41 7.48 -3.43
N GLU A 394 -23.72 6.22 -3.11
CA GLU A 394 -24.98 5.82 -2.45
C GLU A 394 -24.67 5.47 -1.01
N THR A 395 -25.35 6.12 -0.05
CA THR A 395 -25.33 5.77 1.38
C THR A 395 -26.68 5.16 1.73
N ASP A 396 -26.69 3.98 2.37
CA ASP A 396 -27.90 3.27 2.73
C ASP A 396 -28.80 4.14 3.63
N ASP A 397 -30.07 4.27 3.24
CA ASP A 397 -31.09 5.04 3.96
C ASP A 397 -30.72 6.52 4.23
N ASP A 398 -29.80 7.10 3.46
CA ASP A 398 -29.32 8.47 3.62
C ASP A 398 -29.17 9.19 2.24
N LEU A 399 -28.65 10.39 2.26
CA LEU A 399 -28.41 11.22 1.09
C LEU A 399 -27.36 10.61 0.16
N SER A 400 -27.67 10.49 -1.14
CA SER A 400 -26.67 10.19 -2.16
C SER A 400 -25.89 11.46 -2.53
N GLU A 401 -24.67 11.26 -2.99
CA GLU A 401 -23.77 12.37 -3.35
C GLU A 401 -23.26 12.22 -4.78
N PHE A 402 -23.00 13.35 -5.44
CA PHE A 402 -22.33 13.37 -6.74
C PHE A 402 -21.40 14.57 -6.83
N TYR A 403 -20.15 14.33 -7.26
CA TYR A 403 -19.11 15.36 -7.39
C TYR A 403 -18.46 15.29 -8.77
N ASP A 404 -18.12 16.47 -9.34
CA ASP A 404 -17.25 16.61 -10.51
C ASP A 404 -15.87 17.13 -10.04
N LEU A 405 -14.92 16.24 -9.87
CA LEU A 405 -13.58 16.53 -9.36
C LEU A 405 -12.77 17.46 -10.29
N SER A 406 -13.20 17.67 -11.54
CA SER A 406 -12.53 18.58 -12.46
C SER A 406 -12.81 20.06 -12.14
N ILE A 407 -13.88 20.34 -11.42
CA ILE A 407 -14.28 21.70 -10.99
C ILE A 407 -14.33 21.83 -9.47
N ASP A 408 -14.54 20.74 -8.76
CA ASP A 408 -14.58 20.65 -7.30
C ASP A 408 -13.72 19.48 -6.81
N PRO A 409 -12.39 19.64 -6.81
CA PRO A 409 -11.46 18.57 -6.39
C PRO A 409 -11.47 18.32 -4.87
N TYR A 410 -12.23 19.10 -4.11
CA TYR A 410 -12.36 19.00 -2.66
C TYR A 410 -13.73 18.47 -2.21
N GLU A 411 -14.59 18.06 -3.15
CA GLU A 411 -15.91 17.45 -2.89
C GLU A 411 -16.79 18.32 -1.96
N MET A 412 -16.78 19.65 -2.19
CA MET A 412 -17.47 20.64 -1.38
C MET A 412 -18.97 20.69 -1.66
N ASP A 413 -19.34 20.73 -2.95
CA ASP A 413 -20.70 20.96 -3.39
C ASP A 413 -21.34 19.67 -3.93
N ASN A 414 -22.32 19.11 -3.23
CA ASN A 414 -23.05 17.93 -3.69
C ASN A 414 -24.01 18.28 -4.84
N LEU A 415 -23.64 17.85 -6.05
CA LEU A 415 -24.37 18.14 -7.30
C LEU A 415 -25.45 17.09 -7.65
N ILE A 416 -25.89 16.27 -6.68
CA ILE A 416 -26.83 15.17 -6.92
C ILE A 416 -28.17 15.64 -7.56
N ASP A 417 -28.62 16.85 -7.25
CA ASP A 417 -29.87 17.42 -7.75
C ASP A 417 -29.66 18.37 -8.96
N ALA A 418 -28.42 18.54 -9.44
CA ALA A 418 -28.14 19.47 -10.55
C ALA A 418 -28.64 18.91 -11.90
N GLU A 419 -29.50 19.66 -12.60
CA GLU A 419 -30.16 19.22 -13.83
C GLU A 419 -29.20 18.82 -14.95
N GLU A 420 -28.07 19.51 -15.08
CA GLU A 420 -27.06 19.28 -16.11
C GLU A 420 -26.32 17.93 -15.94
N TYR A 421 -26.26 17.35 -14.73
CA TYR A 421 -25.58 16.09 -14.45
C TYR A 421 -26.53 14.89 -14.39
N GLN A 422 -27.86 15.05 -14.47
CA GLN A 422 -28.82 13.97 -14.28
C GLN A 422 -28.58 12.77 -15.21
N SER A 423 -28.19 13.00 -16.46
CA SER A 423 -27.87 11.90 -17.39
C SER A 423 -26.65 11.10 -16.96
N ILE A 424 -25.60 11.79 -16.48
CA ILE A 424 -24.36 11.15 -15.98
C ILE A 424 -24.66 10.37 -14.72
N ILE A 425 -25.41 10.96 -13.79
CA ILE A 425 -25.81 10.31 -12.53
C ILE A 425 -26.56 9.00 -12.80
N LEU A 426 -27.54 9.00 -13.73
CA LEU A 426 -28.28 7.80 -14.10
C LEU A 426 -27.39 6.70 -14.68
N ASP A 427 -26.42 7.07 -15.52
CA ASP A 427 -25.45 6.12 -16.09
C ASP A 427 -24.53 5.51 -14.99
N LEU A 428 -24.12 6.33 -14.00
CA LEU A 428 -23.32 5.86 -12.87
C LEU A 428 -24.11 4.98 -11.91
N GLN A 429 -25.39 5.27 -11.69
CA GLN A 429 -26.30 4.41 -10.93
C GLN A 429 -26.45 3.03 -11.57
N GLU A 430 -26.61 2.98 -12.89
CA GLU A 430 -26.68 1.69 -13.60
C GLU A 430 -25.35 0.95 -13.52
N THR A 431 -24.23 1.66 -13.64
CA THR A 431 -22.89 1.10 -13.50
C THR A 431 -22.67 0.53 -12.09
N LEU A 432 -22.99 1.31 -11.05
CA LEU A 432 -22.87 0.88 -9.66
C LEU A 432 -23.66 -0.42 -9.39
N LYS A 433 -24.88 -0.49 -9.94
CA LYS A 433 -25.71 -1.71 -9.81
C LYS A 433 -25.04 -2.94 -10.42
N LYS A 434 -24.34 -2.79 -11.55
CA LYS A 434 -23.64 -3.90 -12.21
C LYS A 434 -22.38 -4.32 -11.44
N GLU A 435 -21.60 -3.34 -10.99
CA GLU A 435 -20.34 -3.59 -10.27
C GLU A 435 -20.56 -4.22 -8.89
N LYS A 436 -21.75 -4.03 -8.30
CA LYS A 436 -22.15 -4.66 -7.01
C LYS A 436 -22.64 -6.10 -7.16
N GLU A 437 -22.80 -6.62 -8.38
CA GLU A 437 -23.24 -8.01 -8.56
C GLU A 437 -22.12 -8.96 -8.12
N PRO A 438 -22.38 -9.87 -7.15
CA PRO A 438 -21.35 -10.79 -6.69
C PRO A 438 -20.88 -11.70 -7.81
N ASN A 439 -19.59 -12.02 -7.81
CA ASN A 439 -19.04 -13.03 -8.69
C ASN A 439 -19.78 -14.37 -8.49
N PRO A 440 -20.03 -15.14 -9.57
CA PRO A 440 -20.61 -16.45 -9.41
C PRO A 440 -19.72 -17.31 -8.50
N PRO A 441 -20.31 -18.12 -7.59
CA PRO A 441 -19.52 -18.99 -6.73
C PRO A 441 -18.62 -19.90 -7.59
N PRO A 442 -17.38 -20.20 -7.12
CA PRO A 442 -16.46 -21.04 -7.86
C PRO A 442 -17.13 -22.39 -8.20
N GLU A 443 -17.03 -22.83 -9.44
CA GLU A 443 -17.48 -24.17 -9.83
C GLU A 443 -16.69 -25.20 -9.03
N ASN A 444 -17.42 -26.07 -8.28
CA ASN A 444 -16.86 -27.12 -7.41
C ASN A 444 -16.14 -28.21 -8.21
#